data_7fddead156e669e6fa5a4c4f54cc5681
#
_entry.id   7fddead156e669e6fa5a4c4f54cc5681
#
_cell.length_a   1.000
_cell.length_b   1.000
_cell.length_c   1.000
_cell.angle_alpha   90.00
_cell.angle_beta   90.00
_cell.angle_gamma   90.00
#
_symmetry.space_group_name_H-M   'P 1'
#
loop_
_entity.id
_entity.type
_entity.pdbx_description
1 polymer ?
#
loop_
_entity_poly.entity_id
_entity_poly.type
_entity_poly.pdbx_seq_one_letter_code
_entity_poly.pdbx_strand_id
1 'polypeptide(L)'
;YLMELYNREDTISVKLVNNYRSNQDIIDGSETVLNIPRNYHAMTREGEKAVYRFITCQNGLEEQFQFFIEKVIPACQQQKIPLEEIAVLLGKNDDCNSLALMCMERNIPYYISRHNFERTDFVKWLEACSVWINDKGEISFDELYAYWENIIVMHRAEKYLSEADCLSMKKRFLNILSKSVDEKDNLKEWLYYMFSNLKVGPLLRNSEVLPDELDNLKKLYAEVSDEKYKDYTTKQFSQIGKPINQITITTRHSSKGLEFEVVVMMGMEEKHFPGWYVDKNPKALFEENRICFVCISRAKRVCILMHSNYYDEYDYRYDSICSKRYYPSRYINELKKKFE
;
A
#
# COMPACT_ATOMS: atom_id res chain seq x y z
N TYR A 1 -8.09 9.50 23.99
CA TYR A 1 -8.56 10.62 23.15
C TYR A 1 -9.72 10.24 22.23
N LEU A 2 -9.59 9.26 21.27
CA LEU A 2 -10.68 8.87 20.36
C LEU A 2 -11.91 8.32 21.10
N MET A 3 -11.73 7.53 22.15
CA MET A 3 -12.83 7.01 22.98
C MET A 3 -13.52 8.13 23.79
N GLU A 4 -12.77 9.11 24.23
CA GLU A 4 -13.32 10.30 24.88
C GLU A 4 -14.17 11.12 23.92
N LEU A 5 -13.69 11.35 22.69
CA LEU A 5 -14.46 12.01 21.64
C LEU A 5 -15.75 11.25 21.32
N TYR A 6 -15.66 9.92 21.15
CA TYR A 6 -16.80 9.07 20.82
C TYR A 6 -17.93 9.16 21.87
N ASN A 7 -17.59 9.35 23.14
CA ASN A 7 -18.54 9.41 24.24
C ASN A 7 -19.09 10.83 24.53
N ARG A 8 -18.69 11.84 23.77
CA ARG A 8 -19.19 13.22 23.93
C ARG A 8 -20.56 13.37 23.27
N GLU A 9 -21.48 14.08 23.91
CA GLU A 9 -22.82 14.35 23.39
C GLU A 9 -22.83 15.22 22.14
N ASP A 10 -21.79 16.04 21.93
CA ASP A 10 -21.61 16.91 20.76
C ASP A 10 -20.87 16.21 19.58
N THR A 11 -20.62 14.91 19.67
CA THR A 11 -19.92 14.14 18.65
C THR A 11 -20.90 13.32 17.81
N ILE A 12 -20.87 13.53 16.50
CA ILE A 12 -21.62 12.73 15.53
C ILE A 12 -20.70 11.63 15.00
N SER A 13 -21.08 10.36 15.22
CA SER A 13 -20.37 9.21 14.70
C SER A 13 -20.95 8.81 13.34
N VAL A 14 -20.16 8.89 12.28
CA VAL A 14 -20.52 8.44 10.94
C VAL A 14 -19.74 7.17 10.59
N LYS A 15 -20.44 6.09 10.23
CA LYS A 15 -19.83 4.84 9.76
C LYS A 15 -19.77 4.85 8.24
N LEU A 16 -18.57 4.75 7.69
CA LEU A 16 -18.35 4.57 6.26
C LEU A 16 -18.43 3.06 5.95
N VAL A 17 -19.56 2.61 5.41
CA VAL A 17 -19.83 1.19 5.14
C VAL A 17 -19.72 0.81 3.66
N ASN A 18 -19.66 1.79 2.76
CA ASN A 18 -19.60 1.58 1.33
C ASN A 18 -18.15 1.33 0.87
N ASN A 19 -17.92 0.23 0.18
CA ASN A 19 -16.61 -0.13 -0.39
C ASN A 19 -16.67 -0.05 -1.91
N TYR A 20 -15.85 0.82 -2.50
CA TYR A 20 -15.77 1.06 -3.94
C TYR A 20 -14.58 0.36 -4.62
N ARG A 21 -13.87 -0.53 -3.90
CA ARG A 21 -12.66 -1.22 -4.38
C ARG A 21 -12.92 -2.66 -4.78
N SER A 22 -13.43 -3.43 -3.85
CA SER A 22 -13.46 -4.89 -3.90
C SER A 22 -14.89 -5.40 -4.09
N ASN A 23 -15.02 -6.59 -4.66
CA ASN A 23 -16.29 -7.29 -4.63
C ASN A 23 -16.66 -7.78 -3.23
N GLN A 24 -17.92 -8.23 -3.02
CA GLN A 24 -18.43 -8.58 -1.70
C GLN A 24 -17.69 -9.77 -1.09
N ASP A 25 -17.29 -10.76 -1.87
CA ASP A 25 -16.58 -11.94 -1.34
C ASP A 25 -15.19 -11.56 -0.75
N ILE A 26 -14.47 -10.60 -1.34
CA ILE A 26 -13.20 -10.10 -0.77
C ILE A 26 -13.46 -9.36 0.54
N ILE A 27 -14.51 -8.55 0.59
CA ILE A 27 -14.92 -7.84 1.81
C ILE A 27 -15.23 -8.86 2.91
N ASP A 28 -16.09 -9.81 2.60
CA ASP A 28 -16.51 -10.86 3.52
C ASP A 28 -15.37 -11.74 4.01
N GLY A 29 -14.41 -12.06 3.13
CA GLY A 29 -13.20 -12.80 3.49
C GLY A 29 -12.29 -12.00 4.44
N SER A 30 -12.15 -10.70 4.17
CA SER A 30 -11.37 -9.83 5.06
C SER A 30 -12.01 -9.70 6.45
N GLU A 31 -13.34 -9.57 6.54
CA GLU A 31 -14.07 -9.54 7.81
C GLU A 31 -13.99 -10.88 8.57
N THR A 32 -13.97 -12.00 7.84
CA THR A 32 -13.83 -13.33 8.43
C THR A 32 -12.52 -13.45 9.22
N VAL A 33 -11.37 -13.05 8.64
CA VAL A 33 -10.08 -13.12 9.33
C VAL A 33 -9.93 -12.08 10.44
N LEU A 34 -10.62 -10.95 10.36
CA LEU A 34 -10.64 -9.95 11.41
C LEU A 34 -11.43 -10.44 12.66
N ASN A 35 -12.39 -11.34 12.43
CA ASN A 35 -13.34 -11.83 13.43
C ASN A 35 -14.16 -10.70 14.09
N ILE A 36 -14.41 -9.62 13.37
CA ILE A 36 -15.24 -8.49 13.77
C ILE A 36 -16.05 -8.05 12.54
N PRO A 37 -17.38 -8.18 12.56
CA PRO A 37 -18.21 -7.72 11.46
C PRO A 37 -18.16 -6.18 11.36
N ARG A 38 -17.84 -5.69 10.18
CA ARG A 38 -17.81 -4.26 9.85
C ARG A 38 -19.04 -3.84 9.05
N ASN A 39 -19.76 -4.79 8.48
CA ASN A 39 -20.92 -4.59 7.61
C ASN A 39 -20.58 -3.69 6.41
N TYR A 40 -19.45 -3.93 5.77
CA TYR A 40 -19.09 -3.24 4.55
C TYR A 40 -19.85 -3.84 3.36
N HIS A 41 -20.29 -2.96 2.44
CA HIS A 41 -21.02 -3.32 1.23
C HIS A 41 -20.22 -2.92 0.01
N ALA A 42 -20.11 -3.86 -0.95
CA ALA A 42 -19.52 -3.58 -2.25
C ALA A 42 -20.46 -2.65 -3.04
N MET A 43 -19.92 -1.52 -3.49
CA MET A 43 -20.63 -0.55 -4.33
C MET A 43 -20.20 -0.63 -5.80
N THR A 44 -19.19 -1.43 -6.07
CA THR A 44 -18.68 -1.73 -7.41
C THR A 44 -18.59 -3.25 -7.56
N ARG A 45 -18.57 -3.74 -8.81
CA ARG A 45 -18.43 -5.17 -9.11
C ARG A 45 -19.54 -6.03 -8.48
N GLU A 46 -20.76 -5.49 -8.46
CA GLU A 46 -21.93 -6.23 -8.00
C GLU A 46 -22.14 -7.51 -8.85
N GLY A 47 -22.33 -8.63 -8.16
CA GLY A 47 -22.50 -9.94 -8.82
C GLY A 47 -21.21 -10.62 -9.29
N GLU A 48 -20.06 -9.95 -9.25
CA GLU A 48 -18.77 -10.62 -9.48
C GLU A 48 -18.38 -11.45 -8.26
N LYS A 49 -17.99 -12.72 -8.50
CA LYS A 49 -17.41 -13.56 -7.44
C LYS A 49 -15.92 -13.35 -7.33
N ALA A 50 -15.42 -13.34 -6.10
CA ALA A 50 -14.00 -13.41 -5.88
C ALA A 50 -13.43 -14.79 -6.21
N VAL A 51 -12.17 -14.80 -6.57
CA VAL A 51 -11.42 -16.04 -6.75
C VAL A 51 -10.45 -16.17 -5.57
N TYR A 52 -10.79 -17.03 -4.62
CA TYR A 52 -9.85 -17.50 -3.61
C TYR A 52 -9.12 -18.73 -4.13
N ARG A 53 -7.79 -18.77 -3.95
CA ARG A 53 -6.97 -19.95 -4.24
C ARG A 53 -6.05 -20.21 -3.07
N PHE A 54 -6.02 -21.46 -2.64
CA PHE A 54 -5.20 -21.92 -1.54
C PHE A 54 -4.19 -22.92 -2.10
N ILE A 55 -2.92 -22.52 -2.10
CA ILE A 55 -1.83 -23.29 -2.70
C ILE A 55 -0.99 -23.90 -1.59
N THR A 56 -0.78 -25.20 -1.67
CA THR A 56 0.10 -25.94 -0.77
C THR A 56 1.38 -26.34 -1.52
N CYS A 57 2.51 -25.80 -1.08
CA CYS A 57 3.84 -26.20 -1.48
C CYS A 57 4.43 -27.21 -0.47
N GLN A 58 5.48 -27.90 -0.85
CA GLN A 58 6.10 -28.87 0.06
C GLN A 58 7.22 -28.25 0.88
N ASN A 59 8.09 -27.45 0.27
CA ASN A 59 9.36 -27.04 0.88
C ASN A 59 9.55 -25.53 0.81
N GLY A 60 9.38 -24.84 1.93
CA GLY A 60 9.78 -23.45 2.17
C GLY A 60 9.16 -22.39 1.24
N LEU A 61 9.67 -21.18 1.37
CA LEU A 61 9.23 -20.04 0.56
C LEU A 61 9.73 -20.11 -0.89
N GLU A 62 10.88 -20.73 -1.12
CA GLU A 62 11.47 -20.81 -2.46
C GLU A 62 10.57 -21.55 -3.44
N GLU A 63 9.95 -22.67 -3.00
CA GLU A 63 8.97 -23.38 -3.82
C GLU A 63 7.71 -22.55 -4.07
N GLN A 64 7.28 -21.73 -3.10
CA GLN A 64 6.18 -20.79 -3.29
C GLN A 64 6.56 -19.72 -4.34
N PHE A 65 7.79 -19.21 -4.34
CA PHE A 65 8.28 -18.28 -5.34
C PHE A 65 8.29 -18.89 -6.74
N GLN A 66 8.80 -20.11 -6.86
CA GLN A 66 8.80 -20.85 -8.13
C GLN A 66 7.37 -21.06 -8.65
N PHE A 67 6.46 -21.51 -7.79
CA PHE A 67 5.06 -21.70 -8.15
C PHE A 67 4.41 -20.39 -8.62
N PHE A 68 4.67 -19.28 -7.92
CA PHE A 68 4.16 -17.95 -8.31
C PHE A 68 4.65 -17.58 -9.71
N ILE A 69 5.94 -17.70 -9.95
CA ILE A 69 6.55 -17.34 -11.23
C ILE A 69 6.06 -18.26 -12.37
N GLU A 70 6.01 -19.56 -12.14
CA GLU A 70 5.74 -20.54 -13.20
C GLU A 70 4.26 -20.81 -13.44
N LYS A 71 3.39 -20.53 -12.47
CA LYS A 71 1.96 -20.84 -12.57
C LYS A 71 1.08 -19.61 -12.41
N VAL A 72 1.31 -18.77 -11.39
CA VAL A 72 0.41 -17.64 -11.10
C VAL A 72 0.57 -16.53 -12.13
N ILE A 73 1.80 -16.10 -12.43
CA ILE A 73 2.03 -15.05 -13.43
C ILE A 73 1.47 -15.42 -14.80
N PRO A 74 1.79 -16.62 -15.37
CA PRO A 74 1.21 -17.02 -16.65
C PRO A 74 -0.31 -17.11 -16.63
N ALA A 75 -0.92 -17.59 -15.55
CA ALA A 75 -2.37 -17.63 -15.41
C ALA A 75 -2.99 -16.22 -15.41
N CYS A 76 -2.35 -15.25 -14.75
CA CYS A 76 -2.77 -13.84 -14.80
C CYS A 76 -2.65 -13.26 -16.21
N GLN A 77 -1.56 -13.53 -16.90
CA GLN A 77 -1.35 -13.08 -18.28
C GLN A 77 -2.39 -13.67 -19.25
N GLN A 78 -2.73 -14.96 -19.12
CA GLN A 78 -3.80 -15.58 -19.89
C GLN A 78 -5.15 -14.90 -19.68
N GLN A 79 -5.41 -14.40 -18.47
CA GLN A 79 -6.61 -13.62 -18.14
C GLN A 79 -6.48 -12.12 -18.50
N LYS A 80 -5.39 -11.72 -19.16
CA LYS A 80 -5.09 -10.33 -19.54
C LYS A 80 -5.01 -9.39 -18.32
N ILE A 81 -4.61 -9.89 -17.17
CA ILE A 81 -4.32 -9.09 -15.99
C ILE A 81 -2.90 -8.52 -16.16
N PRO A 82 -2.74 -7.19 -16.18
CA PRO A 82 -1.42 -6.58 -16.33
C PRO A 82 -0.56 -6.78 -15.08
N LEU A 83 0.76 -6.73 -15.22
CA LEU A 83 1.69 -7.02 -14.13
C LEU A 83 1.54 -6.05 -12.95
N GLU A 84 1.25 -4.79 -13.20
CA GLU A 84 1.00 -3.77 -12.17
C GLU A 84 -0.26 -4.04 -11.33
N GLU A 85 -1.14 -4.91 -11.77
CA GLU A 85 -2.31 -5.34 -11.02
C GLU A 85 -2.06 -6.60 -10.18
N ILE A 86 -0.79 -7.03 -10.04
CA ILE A 86 -0.37 -8.19 -9.24
C ILE A 86 0.53 -7.73 -8.11
N ALA A 87 0.17 -8.09 -6.89
CA ALA A 87 1.02 -7.86 -5.71
C ALA A 87 1.33 -9.16 -4.97
N VAL A 88 2.57 -9.26 -4.49
CA VAL A 88 3.01 -10.32 -3.58
C VAL A 88 3.30 -9.71 -2.21
N LEU A 89 2.64 -10.25 -1.18
CA LEU A 89 2.77 -9.81 0.21
C LEU A 89 3.52 -10.87 1.02
N LEU A 90 4.65 -10.47 1.56
CA LEU A 90 5.57 -11.32 2.32
C LEU A 90 5.70 -10.87 3.79
N GLY A 91 6.29 -11.71 4.62
CA GLY A 91 6.47 -11.42 6.04
C GLY A 91 7.60 -10.45 6.31
N LYS A 92 8.71 -10.60 5.60
CA LYS A 92 9.98 -9.94 5.88
C LYS A 92 10.56 -9.29 4.62
N ASN A 93 11.43 -8.33 4.85
CA ASN A 93 12.14 -7.66 3.77
C ASN A 93 13.12 -8.60 3.03
N ASP A 94 13.74 -9.52 3.76
CA ASP A 94 14.68 -10.47 3.15
C ASP A 94 13.96 -11.42 2.20
N ASP A 95 12.75 -11.86 2.54
CA ASP A 95 11.91 -12.66 1.66
C ASP A 95 11.54 -11.89 0.38
N CYS A 96 11.24 -10.58 0.52
CA CYS A 96 10.99 -9.72 -0.65
C CYS A 96 12.22 -9.64 -1.57
N ASN A 97 13.43 -9.51 -0.99
CA ASN A 97 14.68 -9.49 -1.76
C ASN A 97 14.93 -10.82 -2.48
N SER A 98 14.67 -11.94 -1.79
CA SER A 98 14.86 -13.27 -2.38
C SER A 98 13.94 -13.49 -3.57
N LEU A 99 12.66 -13.12 -3.46
CA LEU A 99 11.74 -13.17 -4.59
C LEU A 99 12.15 -12.21 -5.72
N ALA A 100 12.61 -11.01 -5.38
CA ALA A 100 13.07 -10.03 -6.37
C ALA A 100 14.29 -10.53 -7.17
N LEU A 101 15.25 -11.17 -6.50
CA LEU A 101 16.40 -11.80 -7.15
C LEU A 101 15.94 -12.88 -8.14
N MET A 102 15.01 -13.74 -7.73
CA MET A 102 14.47 -14.78 -8.60
C MET A 102 13.69 -14.20 -9.80
N CYS A 103 12.96 -13.09 -9.62
CA CYS A 103 12.31 -12.36 -10.70
C CYS A 103 13.34 -11.78 -11.68
N MET A 104 14.42 -11.19 -11.14
CA MET A 104 15.51 -10.62 -11.96
C MET A 104 16.18 -11.68 -12.81
N GLU A 105 16.54 -12.83 -12.26
CA GLU A 105 17.14 -13.96 -12.98
C GLU A 105 16.27 -14.48 -14.13
N ARG A 106 14.96 -14.34 -14.01
CA ARG A 106 13.97 -14.78 -15.00
C ARG A 106 13.43 -13.65 -15.88
N ASN A 107 14.05 -12.46 -15.81
CA ASN A 107 13.65 -11.26 -16.55
C ASN A 107 12.16 -10.87 -16.35
N ILE A 108 11.64 -11.05 -15.15
CA ILE A 108 10.29 -10.63 -14.78
C ILE A 108 10.37 -9.23 -14.17
N PRO A 109 9.70 -8.23 -14.75
CA PRO A 109 9.69 -6.88 -14.19
C PRO A 109 9.03 -6.83 -12.83
N TYR A 110 9.70 -6.25 -11.84
CA TYR A 110 9.20 -6.11 -10.48
C TYR A 110 9.53 -4.76 -9.88
N TYR A 111 8.78 -4.40 -8.87
CA TYR A 111 8.97 -3.22 -8.05
C TYR A 111 8.93 -3.61 -6.56
N ILE A 112 9.92 -3.21 -5.79
CA ILE A 112 9.92 -3.34 -4.34
C ILE A 112 9.54 -2.00 -3.74
N SER A 113 8.33 -1.95 -3.14
CA SER A 113 7.86 -0.76 -2.44
C SER A 113 8.57 -0.64 -1.08
N ARG A 114 9.62 0.16 -1.03
CA ARG A 114 10.38 0.47 0.19
C ARG A 114 10.74 1.93 0.21
N HIS A 115 10.13 2.65 1.12
CA HIS A 115 10.42 4.05 1.33
C HIS A 115 10.66 4.31 2.82
N ASN A 116 11.57 5.25 3.11
CA ASN A 116 11.81 5.75 4.48
C ASN A 116 10.74 6.75 4.91
N PHE A 117 9.85 7.14 3.99
CA PHE A 117 8.73 8.05 4.23
C PHE A 117 7.39 7.32 4.12
N GLU A 118 6.38 7.86 4.78
CA GLU A 118 5.00 7.41 4.60
C GLU A 118 4.37 8.04 3.36
N ARG A 119 3.60 7.27 2.62
CA ARG A 119 2.80 7.74 1.50
C ARG A 119 1.49 8.36 2.02
N THR A 120 1.64 9.52 2.70
CA THR A 120 0.54 10.33 3.24
C THR A 120 -0.31 10.93 2.13
N ASP A 121 -1.43 11.56 2.48
CA ASP A 121 -2.25 12.25 1.48
C ASP A 121 -1.52 13.45 0.85
N PHE A 122 -0.60 14.08 1.59
CA PHE A 122 0.25 15.12 1.02
C PHE A 122 1.24 14.55 -0.01
N VAL A 123 1.87 13.41 0.28
CA VAL A 123 2.74 12.73 -0.68
C VAL A 123 1.97 12.27 -1.92
N LYS A 124 0.78 11.69 -1.75
CA LYS A 124 -0.11 11.32 -2.88
C LYS A 124 -0.52 12.52 -3.72
N TRP A 125 -0.75 13.67 -3.07
CA TRP A 125 -1.02 14.91 -3.78
C TRP A 125 0.20 15.40 -4.59
N LEU A 126 1.42 15.26 -4.08
CA LEU A 126 2.65 15.53 -4.84
C LEU A 126 2.78 14.56 -6.03
N GLU A 127 2.47 13.27 -5.83
CA GLU A 127 2.41 12.29 -6.92
C GLU A 127 1.39 12.72 -7.99
N ALA A 128 0.20 13.17 -7.57
CA ALA A 128 -0.83 13.67 -8.47
C ALA A 128 -0.39 14.95 -9.21
N CYS A 129 0.32 15.87 -8.55
CA CYS A 129 0.96 17.01 -9.21
C CYS A 129 1.97 16.56 -10.28
N SER A 130 2.74 15.50 -9.98
CA SER A 130 3.71 14.94 -10.93
C SER A 130 3.04 14.23 -12.11
N VAL A 131 1.88 13.57 -11.91
CA VAL A 131 1.05 13.07 -13.03
C VAL A 131 0.62 14.23 -13.93
N TRP A 132 0.07 15.29 -13.33
CA TRP A 132 -0.44 16.45 -14.10
C TRP A 132 0.62 17.13 -14.97
N ILE A 133 1.87 17.23 -14.50
CA ILE A 133 2.94 17.85 -15.30
C ILE A 133 3.45 16.94 -16.41
N ASN A 134 3.30 15.62 -16.28
CA ASN A 134 3.71 14.64 -17.30
C ASN A 134 2.57 14.30 -18.27
N ASP A 135 1.33 14.20 -17.77
CA ASP A 135 0.12 13.96 -18.58
C ASP A 135 -1.07 14.76 -18.04
N LYS A 136 -1.31 15.92 -18.65
CA LYS A 136 -2.34 16.87 -18.23
C LYS A 136 -3.78 16.35 -18.36
N GLY A 137 -4.00 15.22 -19.00
CA GLY A 137 -5.33 14.66 -19.24
C GLY A 137 -5.84 13.76 -18.12
N GLU A 138 -4.96 13.19 -17.30
CA GLU A 138 -5.32 12.17 -16.32
C GLU A 138 -5.89 12.74 -15.01
N ILE A 139 -5.44 13.92 -14.58
CA ILE A 139 -5.87 14.55 -13.34
C ILE A 139 -6.32 15.98 -13.57
N SER A 140 -7.45 16.33 -12.96
CA SER A 140 -7.97 17.71 -13.01
C SER A 140 -7.10 18.66 -12.19
N PHE A 141 -6.76 19.81 -12.79
CA PHE A 141 -6.12 20.92 -12.05
C PHE A 141 -6.96 21.38 -10.85
N ASP A 142 -8.27 21.40 -11.01
CA ASP A 142 -9.18 21.84 -9.94
C ASP A 142 -9.15 20.91 -8.73
N GLU A 143 -8.97 19.61 -8.91
CA GLU A 143 -8.78 18.64 -7.81
C GLU A 143 -7.46 18.90 -7.07
N LEU A 144 -6.37 19.15 -7.80
CA LEU A 144 -5.07 19.47 -7.19
C LEU A 144 -5.13 20.77 -6.41
N TYR A 145 -5.80 21.78 -6.97
CA TYR A 145 -5.95 23.07 -6.31
C TYR A 145 -6.85 22.98 -5.07
N ALA A 146 -7.97 22.25 -5.14
CA ALA A 146 -8.87 22.06 -4.01
C ALA A 146 -8.16 21.43 -2.78
N TYR A 147 -7.31 20.45 -3.00
CA TYR A 147 -6.49 19.90 -1.92
C TYR A 147 -5.55 20.96 -1.32
N TRP A 148 -4.81 21.69 -2.18
CA TRP A 148 -3.89 22.73 -1.73
C TRP A 148 -4.59 23.86 -0.99
N GLU A 149 -5.72 24.34 -1.51
CA GLU A 149 -6.57 25.35 -0.88
C GLU A 149 -7.03 24.90 0.52
N ASN A 150 -7.48 23.65 0.64
CA ASN A 150 -7.90 23.08 1.93
C ASN A 150 -6.73 23.10 2.94
N ILE A 151 -5.53 22.68 2.53
CA ILE A 151 -4.34 22.75 3.39
C ILE A 151 -4.07 24.18 3.85
N ILE A 152 -4.12 25.16 2.96
CA ILE A 152 -3.91 26.57 3.33
C ILE A 152 -4.97 27.07 4.32
N VAL A 153 -6.26 26.76 4.05
CA VAL A 153 -7.37 27.17 4.92
C VAL A 153 -7.25 26.56 6.32
N MET A 154 -6.88 25.28 6.41
CA MET A 154 -6.70 24.61 7.71
C MET A 154 -5.61 25.24 8.57
N HIS A 155 -4.57 25.83 7.96
CA HIS A 155 -3.44 26.46 8.65
C HIS A 155 -3.62 27.97 8.91
N ARG A 156 -4.75 28.55 8.53
CA ARG A 156 -5.03 29.97 8.78
C ARG A 156 -5.83 30.17 10.07
N ALA A 157 -5.54 31.27 10.76
CA ALA A 157 -6.35 31.72 11.88
C ALA A 157 -7.77 32.14 11.43
N GLU A 158 -7.89 32.77 10.27
CA GLU A 158 -9.16 33.11 9.63
C GLU A 158 -9.49 32.06 8.57
N LYS A 159 -10.53 31.28 8.79
CA LYS A 159 -10.99 30.21 7.90
C LYS A 159 -11.72 30.70 6.65
N TYR A 160 -11.89 32.01 6.47
CA TYR A 160 -12.55 32.59 5.31
C TYR A 160 -11.53 33.21 4.35
N LEU A 161 -11.66 32.90 3.08
CA LEU A 161 -10.92 33.51 1.98
C LEU A 161 -11.90 34.34 1.13
N SER A 162 -11.53 35.58 0.77
CA SER A 162 -12.29 36.31 -0.22
C SER A 162 -12.16 35.67 -1.61
N GLU A 163 -13.12 35.86 -2.49
CA GLU A 163 -13.04 35.37 -3.88
C GLU A 163 -11.77 35.83 -4.60
N ALA A 164 -11.33 37.07 -4.33
CA ALA A 164 -10.12 37.65 -4.90
C ALA A 164 -8.86 36.89 -4.39
N ASP A 165 -8.82 36.52 -3.09
CA ASP A 165 -7.71 35.74 -2.52
C ASP A 165 -7.68 34.33 -3.10
N CYS A 166 -8.85 33.68 -3.21
CA CYS A 166 -8.95 32.34 -3.82
C CYS A 166 -8.45 32.36 -5.27
N LEU A 167 -8.87 33.37 -6.07
CA LEU A 167 -8.42 33.50 -7.45
C LEU A 167 -6.92 33.78 -7.55
N SER A 168 -6.40 34.65 -6.69
CA SER A 168 -4.96 34.95 -6.63
C SER A 168 -4.13 33.70 -6.26
N MET A 169 -4.57 32.95 -5.25
CA MET A 169 -3.94 31.68 -4.86
C MET A 169 -3.98 30.65 -5.98
N LYS A 170 -5.13 30.50 -6.64
CA LYS A 170 -5.31 29.58 -7.77
C LYS A 170 -4.36 29.90 -8.92
N LYS A 171 -4.27 31.17 -9.30
CA LYS A 171 -3.32 31.63 -10.34
C LYS A 171 -1.87 31.39 -9.95
N ARG A 172 -1.52 31.67 -8.68
CA ARG A 172 -0.17 31.43 -8.17
C ARG A 172 0.17 29.93 -8.21
N PHE A 173 -0.73 29.07 -7.75
CA PHE A 173 -0.53 27.62 -7.75
C PHE A 173 -0.36 27.09 -9.18
N LEU A 174 -1.23 27.51 -10.12
CA LEU A 174 -1.11 27.16 -11.54
C LEU A 174 0.25 27.58 -12.12
N ASN A 175 0.71 28.79 -11.82
CA ASN A 175 2.00 29.27 -12.31
C ASN A 175 3.17 28.44 -11.73
N ILE A 176 3.14 28.10 -10.44
CA ILE A 176 4.15 27.26 -9.82
C ILE A 176 4.15 25.88 -10.47
N LEU A 177 3.00 25.22 -10.57
CA LEU A 177 2.87 23.88 -11.13
C LEU A 177 3.27 23.84 -12.60
N SER A 178 2.88 24.85 -13.40
CA SER A 178 3.25 24.94 -14.82
C SER A 178 4.74 25.12 -15.03
N LYS A 179 5.40 25.94 -14.20
CA LYS A 179 6.86 26.14 -14.28
C LYS A 179 7.66 24.97 -13.73
N SER A 180 7.08 24.17 -12.84
CA SER A 180 7.76 23.00 -12.29
C SER A 180 8.05 21.93 -13.37
N VAL A 181 7.45 22.03 -14.56
CA VAL A 181 7.76 21.19 -15.72
C VAL A 181 9.24 21.27 -16.12
N ASP A 182 9.89 22.40 -15.89
CA ASP A 182 11.31 22.57 -16.22
C ASP A 182 12.21 21.64 -15.41
N GLU A 183 11.76 21.20 -14.22
CA GLU A 183 12.51 20.29 -13.33
C GLU A 183 11.99 18.82 -13.38
N LYS A 184 11.07 18.49 -14.27
CA LYS A 184 10.39 17.17 -14.29
C LYS A 184 11.33 15.97 -14.44
N ASP A 185 12.47 16.13 -15.05
CA ASP A 185 13.41 15.05 -15.35
C ASP A 185 14.37 14.77 -14.16
N ASN A 186 14.30 15.57 -13.09
CA ASN A 186 15.01 15.34 -11.84
C ASN A 186 14.07 15.53 -10.64
N LEU A 187 13.69 14.44 -10.00
CA LEU A 187 12.74 14.45 -8.89
C LEU A 187 13.20 15.30 -7.70
N LYS A 188 14.49 15.26 -7.36
CA LYS A 188 15.05 16.03 -6.24
C LYS A 188 14.90 17.52 -6.48
N GLU A 189 15.27 17.99 -7.66
CA GLU A 189 15.18 19.42 -8.01
C GLU A 189 13.71 19.86 -8.12
N TRP A 190 12.84 18.99 -8.65
CA TRP A 190 11.40 19.23 -8.69
C TRP A 190 10.80 19.37 -7.29
N LEU A 191 11.10 18.48 -6.37
CA LEU A 191 10.64 18.57 -4.96
C LEU A 191 11.16 19.85 -4.29
N TYR A 192 12.44 20.17 -4.49
CA TYR A 192 13.01 21.42 -3.98
C TYR A 192 12.27 22.64 -4.50
N TYR A 193 12.01 22.69 -5.80
CA TYR A 193 11.26 23.75 -6.44
C TYR A 193 9.85 23.87 -5.85
N MET A 194 9.12 22.76 -5.75
CA MET A 194 7.76 22.72 -5.19
C MET A 194 7.75 23.18 -3.73
N PHE A 195 8.60 22.63 -2.89
CA PHE A 195 8.64 22.97 -1.46
C PHE A 195 9.01 24.43 -1.21
N SER A 196 9.93 24.97 -2.00
CA SER A 196 10.37 26.38 -1.89
C SER A 196 9.30 27.36 -2.33
N ASN A 197 8.69 27.15 -3.50
CA ASN A 197 7.71 28.07 -4.08
C ASN A 197 6.35 28.02 -3.39
N LEU A 198 5.93 26.85 -2.91
CA LEU A 198 4.72 26.67 -2.10
C LEU A 198 4.93 27.05 -0.63
N LYS A 199 6.20 27.28 -0.21
CA LYS A 199 6.55 27.57 1.18
C LYS A 199 6.11 26.46 2.15
N VAL A 200 6.27 25.19 1.75
CA VAL A 200 5.83 24.01 2.51
C VAL A 200 6.45 23.97 3.92
N GLY A 201 7.74 24.23 4.02
CA GLY A 201 8.43 24.23 5.32
C GLY A 201 7.85 25.23 6.34
N PRO A 202 7.72 26.53 6.00
CA PRO A 202 7.02 27.49 6.87
C PRO A 202 5.56 27.11 7.18
N LEU A 203 4.82 26.54 6.21
CA LEU A 203 3.43 26.18 6.38
C LEU A 203 3.24 25.04 7.39
N LEU A 204 4.06 23.98 7.29
CA LEU A 204 3.93 22.77 8.12
C LEU A 204 4.72 22.83 9.43
N ARG A 205 5.54 23.86 9.63
CA ARG A 205 6.30 24.00 10.88
C ARG A 205 5.36 24.20 12.05
N ASN A 206 5.40 23.28 13.01
CA ASN A 206 4.51 23.24 14.17
C ASN A 206 3.01 23.13 13.79
N SER A 207 2.70 22.47 12.68
CA SER A 207 1.33 22.24 12.28
C SER A 207 0.62 21.31 13.27
N GLU A 208 -0.49 21.77 13.86
CA GLU A 208 -1.36 20.94 14.68
C GLU A 208 -2.28 20.04 13.83
N VAL A 209 -2.48 20.42 12.57
CA VAL A 209 -3.33 19.69 11.61
C VAL A 209 -2.60 18.51 10.98
N LEU A 210 -1.31 18.71 10.66
CA LEU A 210 -0.42 17.72 10.04
C LEU A 210 0.91 17.66 10.84
N PRO A 211 0.89 17.19 12.09
CA PRO A 211 2.00 17.34 13.02
C PRO A 211 3.29 16.66 12.54
N ASP A 212 3.19 15.51 11.87
CA ASP A 212 4.35 14.71 11.44
C ASP A 212 4.72 14.89 9.96
N GLU A 213 3.93 15.67 9.21
CA GLU A 213 4.08 15.76 7.75
C GLU A 213 5.38 16.41 7.33
N LEU A 214 5.82 17.47 8.01
CA LEU A 214 7.09 18.10 7.68
C LEU A 214 8.29 17.15 7.82
N ASP A 215 8.30 16.31 8.85
CA ASP A 215 9.37 15.33 9.06
C ASP A 215 9.26 14.17 8.06
N ASN A 216 8.05 13.81 7.68
CA ASN A 216 7.81 12.85 6.61
C ASN A 216 8.34 13.35 5.25
N LEU A 217 8.07 14.61 4.90
CA LEU A 217 8.57 15.22 3.67
C LEU A 217 10.10 15.42 3.68
N LYS A 218 10.72 15.64 4.84
CA LYS A 218 12.19 15.62 4.98
C LYS A 218 12.76 14.23 4.70
N LYS A 219 12.10 13.16 5.17
CA LYS A 219 12.49 11.77 4.87
C LYS A 219 12.38 11.48 3.38
N LEU A 220 11.27 11.90 2.74
CA LEU A 220 11.11 11.81 1.28
C LEU A 220 12.27 12.54 0.56
N TYR A 221 12.55 13.79 0.91
CA TYR A 221 13.60 14.56 0.27
C TYR A 221 15.00 13.98 0.50
N ALA A 222 15.26 13.46 1.70
CA ALA A 222 16.51 12.79 2.02
C ALA A 222 16.69 11.51 1.19
N GLU A 223 15.62 10.72 1.05
CA GLU A 223 15.65 9.49 0.26
C GLU A 223 15.95 9.76 -1.22
N VAL A 224 15.26 10.72 -1.84
CA VAL A 224 15.50 11.06 -3.25
C VAL A 224 16.82 11.81 -3.48
N SER A 225 17.50 12.22 -2.40
CA SER A 225 18.85 12.82 -2.46
C SER A 225 19.97 11.77 -2.44
N ASP A 226 19.65 10.49 -2.23
CA ASP A 226 20.62 9.40 -2.31
C ASP A 226 21.05 9.16 -3.76
N GLU A 227 22.32 8.77 -3.97
CA GLU A 227 22.92 8.55 -5.31
C GLU A 227 22.10 7.58 -6.17
N LYS A 228 21.41 6.59 -5.57
CA LYS A 228 20.55 5.64 -6.29
C LYS A 228 19.33 6.28 -6.96
N TYR A 229 18.93 7.49 -6.54
CA TYR A 229 17.81 8.24 -7.12
C TYR A 229 18.25 9.42 -8.00
N LYS A 230 19.52 9.54 -8.28
CA LYS A 230 20.12 10.65 -9.06
C LYS A 230 19.37 10.92 -10.39
N ASP A 231 19.01 9.84 -11.10
CA ASP A 231 18.31 9.92 -12.39
C ASP A 231 16.80 9.66 -12.26
N TYR A 232 16.25 9.79 -11.04
CA TYR A 232 14.84 9.52 -10.78
C TYR A 232 13.98 10.73 -11.19
N THR A 233 12.99 10.46 -12.04
CA THR A 233 12.14 11.49 -12.63
C THR A 233 10.81 11.65 -11.89
N THR A 234 10.11 12.75 -12.12
CA THR A 234 8.73 12.93 -11.63
C THR A 234 7.78 11.89 -12.21
N LYS A 235 8.02 11.39 -13.42
CA LYS A 235 7.22 10.31 -14.02
C LYS A 235 7.34 9.01 -13.22
N GLN A 236 8.54 8.66 -12.78
CA GLN A 236 8.74 7.50 -11.91
C GLN A 236 8.11 7.72 -10.51
N PHE A 237 8.20 8.94 -9.98
CA PHE A 237 7.56 9.31 -8.72
C PHE A 237 6.03 9.19 -8.79
N SER A 238 5.41 9.58 -9.90
CA SER A 238 3.95 9.46 -10.10
C SER A 238 3.45 8.01 -10.07
N GLN A 239 4.35 7.05 -10.26
CA GLN A 239 4.08 5.61 -10.29
C GLN A 239 4.45 4.89 -8.99
N ILE A 240 4.82 5.62 -7.94
CA ILE A 240 5.16 5.02 -6.64
C ILE A 240 3.98 4.19 -6.13
N GLY A 241 4.30 2.96 -5.74
CA GLY A 241 3.35 2.00 -5.19
C GLY A 241 2.65 1.11 -6.22
N LYS A 242 2.59 1.52 -7.49
CA LYS A 242 2.02 0.71 -8.58
C LYS A 242 2.64 1.08 -9.93
N PRO A 243 3.94 0.81 -10.14
CA PRO A 243 4.60 1.13 -11.41
C PRO A 243 4.05 0.28 -12.55
N ILE A 244 3.85 0.90 -13.70
CA ILE A 244 3.31 0.26 -14.89
C ILE A 244 4.23 -0.90 -15.33
N ASN A 245 3.61 -2.00 -15.73
CA ASN A 245 4.25 -3.22 -16.22
C ASN A 245 5.26 -3.86 -15.25
N GLN A 246 5.03 -3.74 -13.94
CA GLN A 246 5.87 -4.35 -12.92
C GLN A 246 5.00 -4.98 -11.82
N ILE A 247 5.40 -6.17 -11.34
CA ILE A 247 4.78 -6.82 -10.19
C ILE A 247 5.22 -6.09 -8.92
N THR A 248 4.29 -5.77 -8.03
CA THR A 248 4.63 -5.19 -6.73
C THR A 248 5.00 -6.30 -5.74
N ILE A 249 6.22 -6.23 -5.19
CA ILE A 249 6.69 -7.08 -4.10
C ILE A 249 6.82 -6.21 -2.86
N THR A 250 6.10 -6.54 -1.78
CA THR A 250 6.10 -5.72 -0.57
C THR A 250 5.85 -6.57 0.68
N THR A 251 6.11 -5.99 1.85
CA THR A 251 5.73 -6.65 3.10
C THR A 251 4.24 -6.46 3.38
N ARG A 252 3.66 -7.33 4.22
CA ARG A 252 2.26 -7.23 4.66
C ARG A 252 1.94 -5.86 5.26
N HIS A 253 2.85 -5.30 6.04
CA HIS A 253 2.69 -3.98 6.67
C HIS A 253 2.71 -2.82 5.65
N SER A 254 3.61 -2.90 4.68
CA SER A 254 3.80 -1.85 3.67
C SER A 254 2.72 -1.83 2.58
N SER A 255 1.83 -2.82 2.55
CA SER A 255 0.74 -2.91 1.58
C SER A 255 -0.41 -1.90 1.82
N LYS A 256 -0.40 -1.20 2.96
CA LYS A 256 -1.43 -0.21 3.31
C LYS A 256 -1.52 0.90 2.26
N GLY A 257 -2.73 1.19 1.78
CA GLY A 257 -2.99 2.25 0.78
C GLY A 257 -2.87 1.80 -0.68
N LEU A 258 -2.39 0.59 -0.94
CA LEU A 258 -2.32 0.00 -2.28
C LEU A 258 -3.57 -0.84 -2.59
N GLU A 259 -3.80 -1.15 -3.87
CA GLU A 259 -4.89 -2.01 -4.33
C GLU A 259 -4.55 -2.67 -5.67
N PHE A 260 -4.94 -3.93 -5.83
CA PHE A 260 -4.55 -4.77 -6.97
C PHE A 260 -5.70 -5.72 -7.38
N GLU A 261 -5.77 -6.10 -8.65
CA GLU A 261 -6.68 -7.17 -9.09
C GLU A 261 -6.35 -8.49 -8.40
N VAL A 262 -5.06 -8.80 -8.26
CA VAL A 262 -4.54 -10.05 -7.70
C VAL A 262 -3.60 -9.75 -6.55
N VAL A 263 -3.91 -10.30 -5.39
CA VAL A 263 -3.03 -10.30 -4.23
C VAL A 263 -2.59 -11.72 -3.91
N VAL A 264 -1.30 -11.94 -3.82
CA VAL A 264 -0.68 -13.20 -3.43
C VAL A 264 -0.05 -13.04 -2.06
N MET A 265 -0.51 -13.80 -1.09
CA MET A 265 0.03 -13.83 0.26
C MET A 265 0.84 -15.11 0.43
N MET A 266 2.14 -14.98 0.67
CA MET A 266 3.04 -16.12 0.87
C MET A 266 3.48 -16.26 2.32
N GLY A 267 3.96 -17.45 2.71
CA GLY A 267 4.35 -17.72 4.08
C GLY A 267 3.15 -17.71 5.03
N MET A 268 2.05 -18.34 4.59
CA MET A 268 0.80 -18.40 5.34
C MET A 268 0.70 -19.68 6.19
N GLU A 269 1.80 -20.04 6.83
CA GLU A 269 1.86 -21.15 7.79
C GLU A 269 1.51 -20.67 9.20
N GLU A 270 0.84 -21.54 9.97
CA GLU A 270 0.65 -21.33 11.42
C GLU A 270 2.01 -21.21 12.09
N LYS A 271 2.21 -20.24 12.97
CA LYS A 271 3.46 -19.81 13.62
C LYS A 271 4.38 -18.91 12.76
N HIS A 272 4.15 -18.79 11.44
CA HIS A 272 4.75 -17.76 10.62
C HIS A 272 3.81 -16.56 10.49
N PHE A 273 2.54 -16.81 10.12
CA PHE A 273 1.49 -15.81 10.08
C PHE A 273 0.10 -16.43 10.34
N PRO A 274 -0.45 -16.28 11.55
CA PRO A 274 0.08 -15.46 12.66
C PRO A 274 1.36 -16.04 13.25
N GLY A 275 2.17 -15.15 13.85
CA GLY A 275 3.43 -15.53 14.47
C GLY A 275 3.24 -16.41 15.71
N TRP A 276 4.25 -17.19 16.08
CA TRP A 276 4.22 -18.13 17.21
C TRP A 276 3.87 -17.48 18.56
N TYR A 277 4.12 -16.19 18.70
CA TYR A 277 3.92 -15.40 19.94
C TYR A 277 2.46 -15.11 20.25
N VAL A 278 1.55 -15.26 19.26
CA VAL A 278 0.12 -14.90 19.44
C VAL A 278 -0.64 -15.85 20.34
N ASP A 279 -0.22 -17.11 20.46
CA ASP A 279 -0.93 -18.13 21.25
C ASP A 279 -1.01 -17.78 22.75
N LYS A 280 -0.09 -16.95 23.23
CA LYS A 280 -0.04 -16.46 24.62
C LYS A 280 -0.38 -14.95 24.75
N ASN A 281 -0.70 -14.28 23.64
CA ASN A 281 -0.92 -12.85 23.61
C ASN A 281 -2.13 -12.47 22.75
N PRO A 282 -3.35 -12.38 23.32
CA PRO A 282 -4.55 -12.03 22.57
C PRO A 282 -4.48 -10.67 21.85
N LYS A 283 -3.74 -9.70 22.40
CA LYS A 283 -3.55 -8.39 21.75
C LYS A 283 -2.70 -8.54 20.48
N ALA A 284 -1.65 -9.36 20.54
CA ALA A 284 -0.84 -9.64 19.37
C ALA A 284 -1.63 -10.39 18.29
N LEU A 285 -2.47 -11.35 18.67
CA LEU A 285 -3.36 -12.03 17.73
C LEU A 285 -4.33 -11.03 17.05
N PHE A 286 -4.89 -10.11 17.82
CA PHE A 286 -5.76 -9.08 17.25
C PHE A 286 -5.03 -8.19 16.23
N GLU A 287 -3.78 -7.81 16.48
CA GLU A 287 -2.98 -7.05 15.50
C GLU A 287 -2.67 -7.90 14.26
N GLU A 288 -2.32 -9.18 14.39
CA GLU A 288 -2.12 -10.07 13.25
C GLU A 288 -3.41 -10.24 12.43
N ASN A 289 -4.58 -10.35 13.07
CA ASN A 289 -5.87 -10.37 12.39
C ASN A 289 -6.12 -9.07 11.60
N ARG A 290 -5.75 -7.91 12.16
CA ARG A 290 -5.85 -6.62 11.47
C ARG A 290 -4.91 -6.54 10.26
N ILE A 291 -3.69 -7.04 10.38
CA ILE A 291 -2.74 -7.11 9.26
C ILE A 291 -3.31 -8.02 8.16
N CYS A 292 -3.83 -9.20 8.52
CA CYS A 292 -4.43 -10.11 7.56
C CYS A 292 -5.65 -9.48 6.86
N PHE A 293 -6.53 -8.83 7.62
CA PHE A 293 -7.65 -8.03 7.09
C PHE A 293 -7.16 -7.00 6.05
N VAL A 294 -6.14 -6.22 6.42
CA VAL A 294 -5.57 -5.21 5.51
C VAL A 294 -5.03 -5.88 4.25
N CYS A 295 -4.29 -6.97 4.35
CA CYS A 295 -3.72 -7.67 3.21
C CYS A 295 -4.79 -8.18 2.24
N ILE A 296 -5.81 -8.89 2.72
CA ILE A 296 -6.92 -9.39 1.89
C ILE A 296 -7.67 -8.22 1.25
N SER A 297 -7.94 -7.15 2.01
CA SER A 297 -8.65 -5.97 1.51
C SER A 297 -7.86 -5.17 0.46
N ARG A 298 -6.61 -5.55 0.14
CA ARG A 298 -5.86 -5.01 -1.01
C ARG A 298 -6.30 -5.62 -2.33
N ALA A 299 -6.92 -6.80 -2.29
CA ALA A 299 -7.44 -7.45 -3.49
C ALA A 299 -8.74 -6.77 -3.96
N LYS A 300 -8.87 -6.61 -5.26
CA LYS A 300 -10.14 -6.22 -5.91
C LYS A 300 -10.99 -7.45 -6.20
N ARG A 301 -10.36 -8.55 -6.68
CA ARG A 301 -11.06 -9.75 -7.15
C ARG A 301 -10.39 -11.07 -6.80
N VAL A 302 -9.06 -11.18 -6.84
CA VAL A 302 -8.35 -12.45 -6.67
C VAL A 302 -7.45 -12.40 -5.45
N CYS A 303 -7.59 -13.36 -4.55
CA CYS A 303 -6.74 -13.53 -3.39
C CYS A 303 -6.17 -14.96 -3.36
N ILE A 304 -4.84 -15.07 -3.46
CA ILE A 304 -4.10 -16.33 -3.45
C ILE A 304 -3.33 -16.41 -2.14
N LEU A 305 -3.57 -17.47 -1.36
CA LEU A 305 -2.89 -17.73 -0.10
C LEU A 305 -2.02 -18.97 -0.26
N MET A 306 -0.73 -18.82 -0.02
CA MET A 306 0.26 -19.89 -0.21
C MET A 306 0.92 -20.28 1.10
N HIS A 307 1.07 -21.58 1.33
CA HIS A 307 1.81 -22.13 2.46
C HIS A 307 2.63 -23.35 2.04
N SER A 308 3.65 -23.68 2.83
CA SER A 308 4.47 -24.87 2.64
C SER A 308 4.38 -25.82 3.83
N ASN A 309 4.45 -27.13 3.54
CA ASN A 309 4.35 -28.15 4.58
C ASN A 309 5.62 -28.30 5.41
N TYR A 310 6.79 -27.98 4.84
CA TYR A 310 8.07 -28.16 5.48
C TYR A 310 8.97 -26.93 5.26
N TYR A 311 9.78 -26.65 6.28
CA TYR A 311 10.85 -25.65 6.24
C TYR A 311 12.12 -26.25 6.83
N ASP A 312 13.22 -26.04 6.13
CA ASP A 312 14.54 -26.39 6.66
C ASP A 312 15.03 -25.26 7.56
N GLU A 313 15.11 -25.57 8.85
CA GLU A 313 15.49 -24.62 9.88
C GLU A 313 16.63 -25.18 10.72
N TYR A 314 17.53 -24.27 11.16
CA TYR A 314 18.59 -24.64 12.07
C TYR A 314 18.01 -25.02 13.46
N ASP A 315 18.32 -26.21 13.92
CA ASP A 315 17.93 -26.66 15.25
C ASP A 315 19.15 -26.68 16.17
N TYR A 316 19.19 -25.74 17.10
CA TYR A 316 20.30 -25.61 18.06
C TYR A 316 20.51 -26.84 18.95
N ARG A 317 19.50 -27.70 19.08
CA ARG A 317 19.63 -28.93 19.89
C ARG A 317 20.48 -30.01 19.20
N TYR A 318 20.46 -30.00 17.87
CA TYR A 318 21.18 -30.97 17.05
C TYR A 318 22.34 -30.35 16.27
N ASP A 319 22.57 -29.05 16.45
CA ASP A 319 23.60 -28.29 15.73
C ASP A 319 23.56 -28.54 14.20
N SER A 320 22.36 -28.64 13.65
CA SER A 320 22.14 -29.01 12.26
C SER A 320 20.85 -28.41 11.70
N ILE A 321 20.76 -28.39 10.37
CA ILE A 321 19.53 -28.02 9.67
C ILE A 321 18.60 -29.25 9.72
N CYS A 322 17.37 -29.03 10.21
CA CYS A 322 16.33 -30.02 10.29
C CYS A 322 15.07 -29.55 9.55
N SER A 323 14.46 -30.47 8.83
CA SER A 323 13.18 -30.22 8.19
C SER A 323 12.05 -30.25 9.21
N LYS A 324 11.37 -29.10 9.38
CA LYS A 324 10.25 -28.97 10.32
C LYS A 324 8.94 -28.90 9.57
N ARG A 325 7.94 -29.61 10.07
CA ARG A 325 6.60 -29.61 9.51
C ARG A 325 5.81 -28.41 10.03
N TYR A 326 5.12 -27.76 9.09
CA TYR A 326 4.18 -26.67 9.34
C TYR A 326 2.79 -27.02 8.80
N TYR A 327 1.79 -26.29 9.27
CA TYR A 327 0.40 -26.45 8.88
C TYR A 327 -0.11 -25.11 8.28
N PRO A 328 -1.15 -25.15 7.43
CA PRO A 328 -1.77 -23.93 6.94
C PRO A 328 -2.26 -23.08 8.12
N SER A 329 -2.11 -21.77 8.00
CA SER A 329 -2.54 -20.84 9.03
C SER A 329 -4.04 -20.96 9.32
N ARG A 330 -4.44 -20.55 10.52
CA ARG A 330 -5.86 -20.43 10.87
C ARG A 330 -6.64 -19.58 9.86
N TYR A 331 -6.05 -18.57 9.29
CA TYR A 331 -6.67 -17.73 8.24
C TYR A 331 -7.02 -18.51 6.99
N ILE A 332 -6.11 -19.36 6.48
CA ILE A 332 -6.39 -20.25 5.36
C ILE A 332 -7.56 -21.17 5.72
N ASN A 333 -7.55 -21.75 6.91
CA ASN A 333 -8.59 -22.71 7.32
C ASN A 333 -9.97 -22.07 7.45
N GLU A 334 -10.04 -20.83 7.94
CA GLU A 334 -11.29 -20.07 8.04
C GLU A 334 -11.83 -19.66 6.66
N LEU A 335 -10.95 -19.18 5.78
CA LEU A 335 -11.35 -18.80 4.42
C LEU A 335 -11.76 -19.99 3.57
N LYS A 336 -11.08 -21.14 3.69
CA LYS A 336 -11.48 -22.38 3.02
C LYS A 336 -12.90 -22.81 3.38
N LYS A 337 -13.25 -22.77 4.65
CA LYS A 337 -14.62 -23.10 5.11
C LYS A 337 -15.70 -22.24 4.47
N LYS A 338 -15.35 -21.02 4.04
CA LYS A 338 -16.30 -20.05 3.49
C LYS A 338 -16.33 -20.06 1.96
N PHE A 339 -15.22 -20.36 1.29
CA PHE A 339 -15.06 -20.15 -0.14
C PHE A 339 -14.66 -21.40 -0.93
N GLU A 340 -14.40 -22.53 -0.30
CA GLU A 340 -14.30 -23.88 -0.88
C GLU A 340 -15.49 -24.77 -0.46
#